data_80d3fa13eefc58fe17f8db728d038ade
#
_entry.id   80d3fa13eefc58fe17f8db728d038ade
#
_cell.length_a   1.000
_cell.length_b   1.000
_cell.length_c   1.000
_cell.angle_alpha   90.00
_cell.angle_beta   90.00
_cell.angle_gamma   90.00
#
_symmetry.space_group_name_H-M   'P 1'
#
loop_
_entity.id
_entity.type
_entity.pdbx_description
1 polymer ?
#
loop_
_entity_poly.entity_id
_entity_poly.type
_entity_poly.pdbx_seq_one_letter_code
_entity_poly.pdbx_strand_id
1 'polypeptide(L)'
;MKTGCSYPAARRKVIDSPLLDTPNNILALEYMECTQLPCTCVQRLGLGHDTTDPLYSASAIRATLPAEAIYSIEHCQRAVLAVLRRMEAADWAAIDDVTDGLENRLARAAQSATSLEELYTTIKTKRYTHARIRRIVLRAYLGIGKGDYPATPPYLRVLGFNAAGKALLAKMQHSATLPTVTRMADVKALSPEGQALFRLESRCTDL
;
A
#
# COMPACT_ATOMS: atom_id res chain seq x y z
N MET A 1 -0.04 -7.61 23.95
CA MET A 1 -0.96 -6.48 24.15
C MET A 1 -2.39 -7.01 24.26
N LYS A 2 -2.95 -7.05 25.48
CA LYS A 2 -4.31 -7.61 25.75
C LYS A 2 -5.40 -6.56 25.99
N THR A 3 -5.17 -5.31 25.59
CA THR A 3 -6.06 -4.19 25.98
C THR A 3 -7.14 -3.84 24.95
N GLY A 4 -7.24 -4.56 23.83
CA GLY A 4 -8.28 -4.33 22.81
C GLY A 4 -8.27 -2.95 22.15
N CYS A 5 -7.21 -2.16 22.31
CA CYS A 5 -7.05 -0.86 21.65
C CYS A 5 -6.06 -0.95 20.48
N SER A 6 -6.19 -0.04 19.51
CA SER A 6 -5.24 0.07 18.40
C SER A 6 -3.84 0.49 18.88
N TYR A 7 -2.80 0.20 18.10
CA TYR A 7 -1.43 0.59 18.43
C TYR A 7 -1.28 2.10 18.71
N PRO A 8 -1.80 3.01 17.87
CA PRO A 8 -1.76 4.44 18.17
C PRO A 8 -2.43 4.81 19.50
N ALA A 9 -3.59 4.22 19.79
CA ALA A 9 -4.30 4.45 21.05
C ALA A 9 -3.55 3.90 22.27
N ALA A 10 -2.83 2.79 22.12
CA ALA A 10 -1.98 2.25 23.17
C ALA A 10 -0.76 3.14 23.43
N ARG A 11 -0.11 3.62 22.37
CA ARG A 11 1.03 4.52 22.43
C ARG A 11 0.66 5.86 23.11
N ARG A 12 -0.51 6.43 22.76
CA ARG A 12 -1.02 7.64 23.39
C ARG A 12 -1.24 7.51 24.90
N LYS A 13 -1.62 6.34 25.39
CA LYS A 13 -1.78 6.09 26.83
C LYS A 13 -0.46 6.11 27.60
N VAL A 14 0.65 5.86 26.92
CA VAL A 14 1.99 5.82 27.53
C VAL A 14 2.70 7.18 27.38
N ILE A 15 2.50 7.83 26.26
CA ILE A 15 3.15 9.09 25.91
C ILE A 15 2.05 10.14 25.72
N ASP A 16 1.93 11.06 26.67
CA ASP A 16 1.00 12.20 26.55
C ASP A 16 1.66 13.32 25.73
N SER A 17 1.48 13.24 24.43
CA SER A 17 2.03 14.23 23.49
C SER A 17 1.07 14.52 22.35
N PRO A 18 0.81 15.80 22.03
CA PRO A 18 -0.03 16.19 20.89
C PRO A 18 0.55 15.74 19.54
N LEU A 19 1.84 15.39 19.47
CA LEU A 19 2.44 14.81 18.27
C LEU A 19 1.79 13.49 17.86
N LEU A 20 1.19 12.76 18.81
CA LEU A 20 0.50 11.48 18.55
C LEU A 20 -0.97 11.64 18.15
N ASP A 21 -1.45 12.86 17.96
CA ASP A 21 -2.85 13.12 17.60
C ASP A 21 -3.10 13.02 16.10
N THR A 22 -2.06 13.15 15.29
CA THR A 22 -2.21 13.13 13.83
C THR A 22 -1.51 11.93 13.20
N PRO A 23 -2.13 11.28 12.21
CA PRO A 23 -1.53 10.14 11.49
C PRO A 23 -0.18 10.47 10.86
N ASN A 24 -0.02 11.69 10.32
CA ASN A 24 1.22 12.10 9.66
C ASN A 24 2.39 12.19 10.66
N ASN A 25 2.15 12.73 11.85
CA ASN A 25 3.19 12.80 12.88
C ASN A 25 3.58 11.41 13.39
N ILE A 26 2.58 10.52 13.59
CA ILE A 26 2.85 9.14 13.99
C ILE A 26 3.74 8.46 12.95
N LEU A 27 3.40 8.58 11.66
CA LEU A 27 4.19 8.02 10.57
C LEU A 27 5.60 8.62 10.50
N ALA A 28 5.74 9.93 10.69
CA ALA A 28 7.05 10.58 10.72
C ALA A 28 7.92 10.05 11.86
N LEU A 29 7.34 9.85 13.05
CA LEU A 29 8.06 9.27 14.19
C LEU A 29 8.51 7.83 13.91
N GLU A 30 7.67 6.99 13.29
CA GLU A 30 8.06 5.64 12.88
C GLU A 30 9.24 5.65 11.88
N TYR A 31 9.24 6.57 10.92
CA TYR A 31 10.39 6.72 10.02
C TYR A 31 11.66 7.14 10.75
N MET A 32 11.55 8.09 11.68
CA MET A 32 12.70 8.55 12.47
C MET A 32 13.27 7.46 13.37
N GLU A 33 12.44 6.55 13.87
CA GLU A 33 12.89 5.39 14.66
C GLU A 33 13.64 4.36 13.81
N CYS A 34 13.36 4.28 12.50
CA CYS A 34 13.95 3.32 11.58
C CYS A 34 15.22 3.81 10.89
N THR A 35 15.65 5.07 11.08
CA THR A 35 16.80 5.64 10.35
C THR A 35 17.73 6.42 11.27
N GLN A 36 19.02 6.40 10.92
CA GLN A 36 20.03 7.30 11.50
C GLN A 36 20.33 8.52 10.63
N LEU A 37 19.61 8.66 9.51
CA LEU A 37 19.79 9.80 8.61
C LEU A 37 19.16 11.07 9.20
N PRO A 38 19.73 12.25 8.91
CA PRO A 38 19.11 13.51 9.28
C PRO A 38 17.73 13.64 8.67
N CYS A 39 16.74 13.94 9.50
CA CYS A 39 15.35 14.11 9.06
C CYS A 39 15.00 15.59 8.94
N THR A 40 14.45 15.98 7.79
CA THR A 40 13.90 17.32 7.59
C THR A 40 12.38 17.27 7.62
N CYS A 41 11.79 17.96 8.58
CA CYS A 41 10.34 18.05 8.69
C CYS A 41 9.81 19.13 7.73
N VAL A 42 8.87 18.75 6.86
CA VAL A 42 8.13 19.69 6.02
C VAL A 42 6.78 19.93 6.65
N GLN A 43 6.51 21.20 7.00
CA GLN A 43 5.22 21.56 7.57
C GLN A 43 4.10 21.34 6.55
N ARG A 44 3.04 20.63 6.96
CA ARG A 44 1.85 20.50 6.16
C ARG A 44 1.13 21.84 6.05
N LEU A 45 0.81 22.25 4.83
CA LEU A 45 -0.06 23.39 4.58
C LEU A 45 -1.53 22.95 4.65
N GLY A 46 -2.38 23.80 5.24
CA GLY A 46 -3.83 23.56 5.35
C GLY A 46 -4.26 22.84 6.63
N LEU A 47 -5.56 22.61 6.71
CA LEU A 47 -6.22 21.98 7.85
C LEU A 47 -5.95 20.47 7.90
N GLY A 48 -6.26 19.81 9.03
CA GLY A 48 -5.93 18.41 9.31
C GLY A 48 -6.48 17.38 8.30
N HIS A 49 -6.19 16.11 8.53
CA HIS A 49 -6.43 15.00 7.59
C HIS A 49 -7.92 14.84 7.18
N ASP A 50 -8.86 15.20 8.03
CA ASP A 50 -10.30 14.99 7.85
C ASP A 50 -11.06 16.27 7.45
N THR A 51 -10.37 17.29 6.92
CA THR A 51 -11.01 18.53 6.52
C THR A 51 -11.53 18.45 5.09
N THR A 52 -12.68 19.07 4.86
CA THR A 52 -13.30 19.22 3.54
C THR A 52 -12.70 20.35 2.70
N ASP A 53 -11.58 20.94 3.12
CA ASP A 53 -10.90 22.00 2.38
C ASP A 53 -10.34 21.45 1.06
N PRO A 54 -10.91 21.87 -0.10
CA PRO A 54 -10.56 21.33 -1.41
C PRO A 54 -9.13 21.61 -1.84
N LEU A 55 -8.46 22.58 -1.22
CA LEU A 55 -7.09 22.97 -1.62
C LEU A 55 -6.00 22.08 -1.00
N TYR A 56 -6.30 21.33 0.08
CA TYR A 56 -5.23 20.75 0.91
C TYR A 56 -5.42 19.30 1.34
N SER A 57 -6.54 18.66 1.03
CA SER A 57 -6.71 17.23 1.31
C SER A 57 -6.69 16.39 0.04
N ALA A 58 -5.98 15.26 0.07
CA ALA A 58 -5.96 14.34 -1.07
C ALA A 58 -7.36 13.82 -1.43
N SER A 59 -8.26 13.70 -0.46
CA SER A 59 -9.65 13.29 -0.70
C SER A 59 -10.44 14.38 -1.43
N ALA A 60 -10.25 15.65 -1.04
CA ALA A 60 -10.89 16.77 -1.71
C ALA A 60 -10.33 16.96 -3.13
N ILE A 61 -9.01 16.85 -3.33
CA ILE A 61 -8.42 16.89 -4.68
C ILE A 61 -8.99 15.76 -5.56
N ARG A 62 -9.06 14.53 -5.05
CA ARG A 62 -9.66 13.42 -5.81
C ARG A 62 -11.13 13.66 -6.18
N ALA A 63 -11.89 14.32 -5.31
CA ALA A 63 -13.29 14.66 -5.60
C ALA A 63 -13.47 15.69 -6.74
N THR A 64 -12.42 16.46 -7.05
CA THR A 64 -12.43 17.43 -8.17
C THR A 64 -11.93 16.84 -9.50
N LEU A 65 -11.30 15.66 -9.45
CA LEU A 65 -10.80 14.99 -10.64
C LEU A 65 -11.93 14.23 -11.36
N PRO A 66 -11.92 14.16 -12.70
CA PRO A 66 -12.83 13.29 -13.42
C PRO A 66 -12.57 11.82 -13.04
N ALA A 67 -13.61 11.00 -13.02
CA ALA A 67 -13.53 9.61 -12.55
C ALA A 67 -12.48 8.78 -13.29
N GLU A 68 -12.32 9.02 -14.58
CA GLU A 68 -11.34 8.38 -15.45
C GLU A 68 -9.88 8.76 -15.16
N ALA A 69 -9.65 9.85 -14.43
CA ALA A 69 -8.32 10.25 -13.98
C ALA A 69 -7.92 9.58 -12.65
N ILE A 70 -8.84 8.84 -12.03
CA ILE A 70 -8.61 8.15 -10.77
C ILE A 70 -8.48 6.65 -11.05
N TYR A 71 -7.27 6.13 -10.95
CA TYR A 71 -7.08 4.68 -11.03
C TYR A 71 -7.62 4.01 -9.76
N SER A 72 -8.65 3.17 -9.93
CA SER A 72 -9.29 2.45 -8.83
C SER A 72 -9.63 1.02 -9.25
N ILE A 73 -9.40 0.08 -8.35
CA ILE A 73 -9.83 -1.32 -8.49
C ILE A 73 -11.34 -1.46 -8.70
N GLU A 74 -12.11 -0.45 -8.30
CA GLU A 74 -13.56 -0.43 -8.46
C GLU A 74 -13.98 -0.35 -9.94
N HIS A 75 -13.14 0.23 -10.82
CA HIS A 75 -13.39 0.23 -12.26
C HIS A 75 -13.37 -1.20 -12.85
N CYS A 76 -12.62 -2.10 -12.23
CA CYS A 76 -12.49 -3.50 -12.63
C CYS A 76 -13.29 -4.44 -11.72
N GLN A 77 -14.27 -3.95 -10.95
CA GLN A 77 -14.90 -4.74 -9.88
C GLN A 77 -15.47 -6.08 -10.36
N ARG A 78 -16.00 -6.17 -11.59
CA ARG A 78 -16.51 -7.43 -12.15
C ARG A 78 -15.40 -8.47 -12.34
N ALA A 79 -14.26 -8.04 -12.87
CA ALA A 79 -13.09 -8.90 -13.05
C ALA A 79 -12.53 -9.32 -11.69
N VAL A 80 -12.42 -8.39 -10.76
CA VAL A 80 -11.98 -8.66 -9.39
C VAL A 80 -12.88 -9.71 -8.74
N LEU A 81 -14.19 -9.50 -8.70
CA LEU A 81 -15.14 -10.46 -8.11
C LEU A 81 -15.09 -11.83 -8.81
N ALA A 82 -14.91 -11.87 -10.12
CA ALA A 82 -14.78 -13.12 -10.86
C ALA A 82 -13.53 -13.91 -10.42
N VAL A 83 -12.40 -13.25 -10.20
CA VAL A 83 -11.18 -13.87 -9.67
C VAL A 83 -11.41 -14.35 -8.24
N LEU A 84 -11.93 -13.48 -7.36
CA LEU A 84 -12.10 -13.79 -5.94
C LEU A 84 -13.08 -14.93 -5.68
N ARG A 85 -14.12 -15.09 -6.50
CA ARG A 85 -15.09 -16.20 -6.42
C ARG A 85 -14.50 -17.57 -6.74
N ARG A 86 -13.38 -17.61 -7.44
CA ARG A 86 -12.67 -18.86 -7.77
C ARG A 86 -11.69 -19.28 -6.68
N MET A 87 -11.41 -18.40 -5.73
CA MET A 87 -10.46 -18.65 -4.65
C MET A 87 -11.11 -19.44 -3.52
N GLU A 88 -10.43 -20.49 -3.12
CA GLU A 88 -10.79 -21.29 -1.96
C GLU A 88 -10.12 -20.73 -0.68
N ALA A 89 -10.48 -21.24 0.49
CA ALA A 89 -9.90 -20.80 1.76
C ALA A 89 -8.35 -20.94 1.80
N ALA A 90 -7.81 -21.97 1.14
CA ALA A 90 -6.37 -22.19 1.04
C ALA A 90 -5.66 -21.08 0.24
N ASP A 91 -6.27 -20.63 -0.86
CA ASP A 91 -5.73 -19.53 -1.67
C ASP A 91 -5.70 -18.23 -0.89
N TRP A 92 -6.78 -17.94 -0.15
CA TRP A 92 -6.84 -16.79 0.72
C TRP A 92 -5.80 -16.85 1.85
N ALA A 93 -5.57 -18.03 2.44
CA ALA A 93 -4.57 -18.22 3.48
C ALA A 93 -3.14 -17.98 3.00
N ALA A 94 -2.89 -18.08 1.69
CA ALA A 94 -1.60 -17.79 1.06
C ALA A 94 -1.34 -16.28 0.87
N ILE A 95 -2.32 -15.41 1.12
CA ILE A 95 -2.16 -13.95 1.02
C ILE A 95 -1.64 -13.38 2.34
N ASP A 96 -0.71 -12.42 2.27
CA ASP A 96 -0.27 -11.68 3.45
C ASP A 96 -1.43 -10.97 4.14
N ASP A 97 -1.29 -10.74 5.45
CA ASP A 97 -2.32 -10.16 6.30
C ASP A 97 -3.55 -11.07 6.55
N VAL A 98 -3.62 -12.26 5.94
CA VAL A 98 -4.68 -13.23 6.23
C VAL A 98 -4.26 -14.14 7.35
N THR A 99 -4.95 -14.04 8.48
CA THR A 99 -4.70 -14.79 9.72
C THR A 99 -6.01 -15.07 10.47
N ASP A 100 -5.96 -16.04 11.37
CA ASP A 100 -6.99 -16.23 12.39
C ASP A 100 -8.40 -16.57 11.88
N GLY A 101 -8.50 -17.38 10.83
CA GLY A 101 -9.77 -17.79 10.24
C GLY A 101 -10.40 -16.76 9.31
N LEU A 102 -9.67 -15.68 8.97
CA LEU A 102 -10.12 -14.66 8.02
C LEU A 102 -10.29 -15.24 6.61
N GLU A 103 -9.50 -16.24 6.22
CA GLU A 103 -9.58 -16.96 4.94
C GLU A 103 -10.97 -17.52 4.66
N ASN A 104 -11.58 -18.15 5.66
CA ASN A 104 -12.93 -18.71 5.52
C ASN A 104 -14.01 -17.64 5.37
N ARG A 105 -13.80 -16.49 6.04
CA ARG A 105 -14.72 -15.35 5.95
C ARG A 105 -14.61 -14.68 4.59
N LEU A 106 -13.39 -14.51 4.07
CA LEU A 106 -13.11 -13.97 2.74
C LEU A 106 -13.72 -14.85 1.64
N ALA A 107 -13.48 -16.17 1.69
CA ALA A 107 -14.03 -17.10 0.72
C ALA A 107 -15.56 -17.06 0.69
N ARG A 108 -16.23 -17.10 1.85
CA ARG A 108 -17.70 -17.02 1.93
C ARG A 108 -18.25 -15.69 1.42
N ALA A 109 -17.63 -14.57 1.82
CA ALA A 109 -18.06 -13.26 1.38
C ALA A 109 -17.88 -13.07 -0.13
N ALA A 110 -16.79 -13.56 -0.72
CA ALA A 110 -16.56 -13.51 -2.16
C ALA A 110 -17.60 -14.25 -2.98
N GLN A 111 -18.15 -15.35 -2.46
CA GLN A 111 -19.21 -16.13 -3.15
C GLN A 111 -20.54 -15.36 -3.25
N SER A 112 -20.89 -14.60 -2.22
CA SER A 112 -22.20 -13.92 -2.13
C SER A 112 -22.19 -12.45 -2.57
N ALA A 113 -21.05 -11.77 -2.44
CA ALA A 113 -20.99 -10.35 -2.74
C ALA A 113 -21.24 -10.02 -4.22
N THR A 114 -22.06 -9.01 -4.47
CA THR A 114 -22.38 -8.46 -5.79
C THR A 114 -21.55 -7.24 -6.15
N SER A 115 -20.92 -6.61 -5.14
CA SER A 115 -20.03 -5.46 -5.29
C SER A 115 -18.83 -5.55 -4.35
N LEU A 116 -17.76 -4.78 -4.64
CA LEU A 116 -16.60 -4.69 -3.74
C LEU A 116 -16.96 -4.03 -2.41
N GLU A 117 -17.86 -3.05 -2.43
CA GLU A 117 -18.30 -2.38 -1.20
C GLU A 117 -19.09 -3.35 -0.29
N GLU A 118 -19.96 -4.16 -0.87
CA GLU A 118 -20.68 -5.22 -0.14
C GLU A 118 -19.68 -6.24 0.44
N LEU A 119 -18.69 -6.66 -0.35
CA LEU A 119 -17.61 -7.54 0.10
C LEU A 119 -16.90 -6.95 1.32
N TYR A 120 -16.44 -5.70 1.22
CA TYR A 120 -15.72 -5.04 2.30
C TYR A 120 -16.56 -4.90 3.56
N THR A 121 -17.82 -4.51 3.43
CA THR A 121 -18.75 -4.33 4.53
C THR A 121 -19.05 -5.64 5.26
N THR A 122 -19.24 -6.74 4.51
CA THR A 122 -19.49 -8.08 5.04
C THR A 122 -18.31 -8.62 5.84
N ILE A 123 -17.07 -8.31 5.42
CA ILE A 123 -15.87 -8.80 6.08
C ILE A 123 -15.48 -7.93 7.27
N LYS A 124 -15.76 -6.62 7.22
CA LYS A 124 -15.38 -5.65 8.25
C LYS A 124 -15.83 -6.05 9.64
N THR A 125 -14.93 -5.89 10.61
CA THR A 125 -15.21 -6.02 12.05
C THR A 125 -14.33 -5.02 12.82
N LYS A 126 -14.47 -4.98 14.15
CA LYS A 126 -13.51 -4.23 15.00
C LYS A 126 -12.06 -4.72 14.84
N ARG A 127 -11.88 -6.01 14.50
CA ARG A 127 -10.55 -6.64 14.30
C ARG A 127 -10.00 -6.42 12.90
N TYR A 128 -10.87 -6.38 11.88
CA TYR A 128 -10.49 -6.26 10.46
C TYR A 128 -10.93 -4.91 9.92
N THR A 129 -9.96 -4.00 9.73
CA THR A 129 -10.21 -2.66 9.20
C THR A 129 -10.43 -2.70 7.69
N HIS A 130 -11.17 -1.73 7.14
CA HIS A 130 -11.35 -1.59 5.70
C HIS A 130 -10.02 -1.54 4.94
N ALA A 131 -9.04 -0.80 5.43
CA ALA A 131 -7.73 -0.69 4.79
C ALA A 131 -7.01 -2.05 4.68
N ARG A 132 -7.10 -2.90 5.71
CA ARG A 132 -6.55 -4.25 5.68
C ARG A 132 -7.26 -5.12 4.65
N ILE A 133 -8.59 -5.10 4.65
CA ILE A 133 -9.40 -5.91 3.72
C ILE A 133 -9.12 -5.48 2.26
N ARG A 134 -9.07 -4.18 1.98
CA ARG A 134 -8.75 -3.66 0.63
C ARG A 134 -7.36 -4.10 0.15
N ARG A 135 -6.34 -4.08 1.03
CA ARG A 135 -5.00 -4.61 0.66
C ARG A 135 -5.03 -6.10 0.35
N ILE A 136 -5.74 -6.90 1.15
CA ILE A 136 -5.89 -8.34 0.92
C ILE A 136 -6.57 -8.59 -0.42
N VAL A 137 -7.67 -7.91 -0.70
CA VAL A 137 -8.42 -8.05 -1.97
C VAL A 137 -7.56 -7.64 -3.17
N LEU A 138 -6.82 -6.54 -3.06
CA LEU A 138 -5.92 -6.10 -4.12
C LEU A 138 -4.82 -7.13 -4.38
N ARG A 139 -4.16 -7.63 -3.32
CA ARG A 139 -3.14 -8.68 -3.45
C ARG A 139 -3.70 -9.96 -4.07
N ALA A 140 -4.88 -10.39 -3.62
CA ALA A 140 -5.56 -11.56 -4.18
C ALA A 140 -5.84 -11.38 -5.68
N TYR A 141 -6.34 -10.23 -6.08
CA TYR A 141 -6.62 -9.92 -7.50
C TYR A 141 -5.35 -9.92 -8.35
N LEU A 142 -4.26 -9.35 -7.82
CA LEU A 142 -2.96 -9.27 -8.50
C LEU A 142 -2.17 -10.59 -8.43
N GLY A 143 -2.64 -11.60 -7.69
CA GLY A 143 -1.95 -12.86 -7.49
C GLY A 143 -0.67 -12.72 -6.68
N ILE A 144 -0.65 -11.84 -5.70
CA ILE A 144 0.50 -11.57 -4.82
C ILE A 144 0.31 -12.34 -3.51
N GLY A 145 1.13 -13.33 -3.28
CA GLY A 145 1.13 -14.19 -2.10
C GLY A 145 2.17 -13.84 -1.06
N LYS A 146 2.19 -14.65 0.00
CA LYS A 146 3.23 -14.61 1.03
C LYS A 146 4.59 -14.96 0.41
N GLY A 147 5.60 -14.13 0.70
CA GLY A 147 6.97 -14.36 0.23
C GLY A 147 7.26 -13.86 -1.19
N ASP A 148 6.30 -13.32 -1.92
CA ASP A 148 6.54 -12.72 -3.24
C ASP A 148 7.36 -11.41 -3.16
N TYR A 149 7.34 -10.76 -2.01
CA TYR A 149 8.17 -9.59 -1.76
C TYR A 149 9.43 -9.98 -0.94
N PRO A 150 10.63 -9.65 -1.44
CA PRO A 150 11.86 -9.86 -0.69
C PRO A 150 11.89 -8.99 0.57
N ALA A 151 12.62 -9.45 1.60
CA ALA A 151 12.78 -8.72 2.86
C ALA A 151 13.46 -7.34 2.68
N THR A 152 14.33 -7.24 1.67
CA THR A 152 15.02 -6.00 1.29
C THR A 152 14.77 -5.69 -0.18
N PRO A 153 14.55 -4.42 -0.57
CA PRO A 153 14.37 -4.06 -1.96
C PRO A 153 15.57 -4.46 -2.81
N PRO A 154 15.40 -5.23 -3.90
CA PRO A 154 16.51 -5.66 -4.74
C PRO A 154 16.93 -4.58 -5.76
N TYR A 155 16.17 -3.51 -5.91
CA TYR A 155 16.47 -2.38 -6.79
C TYR A 155 15.62 -1.14 -6.40
N LEU A 156 15.98 -0.01 -6.99
CA LEU A 156 15.21 1.24 -6.96
C LEU A 156 14.52 1.45 -8.30
N ARG A 157 13.19 1.47 -8.34
CA ARG A 157 12.42 1.76 -9.54
C ARG A 157 12.13 3.25 -9.65
N VAL A 158 12.63 3.90 -10.71
CA VAL A 158 12.38 5.31 -10.98
C VAL A 158 11.25 5.44 -11.98
N LEU A 159 10.14 6.03 -11.55
CA LEU A 159 8.93 6.20 -12.38
C LEU A 159 8.92 7.51 -13.15
N GLY A 160 9.67 8.52 -12.71
CA GLY A 160 9.77 9.82 -13.36
C GLY A 160 10.76 10.73 -12.66
N PHE A 161 11.28 11.69 -13.38
CA PHE A 161 12.21 12.69 -12.86
C PHE A 161 12.18 13.97 -13.69
N ASN A 162 12.51 15.09 -13.07
CA ASN A 162 12.75 16.38 -13.70
C ASN A 162 14.26 16.61 -13.95
N ALA A 163 14.65 17.79 -14.40
CA ALA A 163 16.05 18.12 -14.66
C ALA A 163 16.97 17.96 -13.44
N ALA A 164 16.50 18.35 -12.25
CA ALA A 164 17.25 18.16 -11.00
C ALA A 164 17.37 16.66 -10.65
N GLY A 165 16.31 15.90 -10.81
CA GLY A 165 16.30 14.43 -10.63
C GLY A 165 17.26 13.73 -11.59
N LYS A 166 17.36 14.17 -12.84
CA LYS A 166 18.34 13.65 -13.80
C LYS A 166 19.78 13.83 -13.30
N ALA A 167 20.11 15.02 -12.79
CA ALA A 167 21.44 15.28 -12.26
C ALA A 167 21.74 14.44 -11.01
N LEU A 168 20.74 14.21 -10.15
CA LEU A 168 20.84 13.33 -8.99
C LEU A 168 21.05 11.87 -9.40
N LEU A 169 20.29 11.34 -10.35
CA LEU A 169 20.42 9.98 -10.86
C LEU A 169 21.82 9.73 -11.43
N ALA A 170 22.39 10.70 -12.15
CA ALA A 170 23.76 10.61 -12.65
C ALA A 170 24.81 10.46 -11.51
N LYS A 171 24.60 11.15 -10.39
CA LYS A 171 25.46 11.00 -9.20
C LYS A 171 25.24 9.64 -8.52
N MET A 172 23.99 9.20 -8.43
CA MET A 172 23.64 7.92 -7.80
C MET A 172 24.23 6.71 -8.51
N GLN A 173 24.47 6.75 -9.81
CA GLN A 173 25.10 5.65 -10.55
C GLN A 173 26.44 5.19 -9.96
N HIS A 174 27.15 6.08 -9.29
CA HIS A 174 28.46 5.79 -8.70
C HIS A 174 28.44 5.56 -7.18
N SER A 175 27.33 5.86 -6.51
CA SER A 175 27.24 5.83 -5.05
C SER A 175 26.10 4.98 -4.49
N ALA A 176 25.08 4.66 -5.30
CA ALA A 176 23.95 3.85 -4.86
C ALA A 176 24.38 2.40 -4.64
N THR A 177 23.98 1.85 -3.50
CA THR A 177 24.22 0.44 -3.15
C THR A 177 23.26 -0.51 -3.86
N LEU A 178 22.09 0.00 -4.30
CA LEU A 178 21.09 -0.76 -5.03
C LEU A 178 21.08 -0.38 -6.51
N PRO A 179 20.88 -1.36 -7.40
CA PRO A 179 20.65 -1.09 -8.81
C PRO A 179 19.48 -0.13 -9.02
N THR A 180 19.61 0.82 -9.93
CA THR A 180 18.55 1.77 -10.26
C THR A 180 17.97 1.42 -11.62
N VAL A 181 16.66 1.17 -11.67
CA VAL A 181 15.92 0.82 -12.89
C VAL A 181 15.17 2.07 -13.37
N THR A 182 15.58 2.59 -14.53
CA THR A 182 14.94 3.73 -15.19
C THR A 182 14.27 3.34 -16.51
N ARG A 183 14.66 2.19 -17.09
CA ARG A 183 14.16 1.67 -18.37
C ARG A 183 14.21 0.14 -18.36
N MET A 184 13.46 -0.49 -19.26
CA MET A 184 13.39 -1.95 -19.38
C MET A 184 14.75 -2.64 -19.60
N ALA A 185 15.70 -1.98 -20.27
CA ALA A 185 17.03 -2.54 -20.49
C ALA A 185 17.79 -2.80 -19.17
N ASP A 186 17.57 -1.97 -18.15
CA ASP A 186 18.24 -2.05 -16.86
C ASP A 186 17.82 -3.32 -16.07
N VAL A 187 16.62 -3.85 -16.35
CA VAL A 187 16.07 -5.05 -15.69
C VAL A 187 16.93 -6.29 -15.95
N LYS A 188 17.58 -6.39 -17.11
CA LYS A 188 18.44 -7.51 -17.48
C LYS A 188 19.66 -7.65 -16.56
N ALA A 189 20.09 -6.55 -15.94
CA ALA A 189 21.24 -6.51 -15.03
C ALA A 189 20.86 -6.82 -13.57
N LEU A 190 19.57 -6.95 -13.26
CA LEU A 190 19.11 -7.29 -11.92
C LEU A 190 19.40 -8.76 -11.58
N SER A 191 19.44 -9.05 -10.29
CA SER A 191 19.42 -10.44 -9.79
C SER A 191 18.17 -11.19 -10.27
N PRO A 192 18.18 -12.52 -10.30
CA PRO A 192 16.98 -13.31 -10.65
C PRO A 192 15.75 -12.95 -9.81
N GLU A 193 15.94 -12.67 -8.52
CA GLU A 193 14.91 -12.21 -7.59
C GLU A 193 14.37 -10.83 -7.99
N GLY A 194 15.26 -9.87 -8.30
CA GLY A 194 14.89 -8.55 -8.78
C GLY A 194 14.13 -8.59 -10.10
N GLN A 195 14.53 -9.47 -11.03
CA GLN A 195 13.79 -9.69 -12.28
C GLN A 195 12.41 -10.32 -12.05
N ALA A 196 12.29 -11.24 -11.10
CA ALA A 196 11.01 -11.85 -10.74
C ALA A 196 10.06 -10.83 -10.14
N LEU A 197 10.55 -10.00 -9.19
CA LEU A 197 9.79 -8.90 -8.62
C LEU A 197 9.36 -7.88 -9.67
N PHE A 198 10.27 -7.50 -10.58
CA PHE A 198 9.93 -6.56 -11.65
C PHE A 198 8.82 -7.10 -12.56
N ARG A 199 8.85 -8.40 -12.89
CA ARG A 199 7.78 -9.05 -13.66
C ARG A 199 6.44 -9.04 -12.91
N LEU A 200 6.46 -9.28 -11.59
CA LEU A 200 5.27 -9.23 -10.75
C LEU A 200 4.67 -7.81 -10.75
N GLU A 201 5.49 -6.80 -10.50
CA GLU A 201 5.07 -5.38 -10.52
C GLU A 201 4.53 -4.94 -11.89
N SER A 202 5.09 -5.47 -12.97
CA SER A 202 4.68 -5.10 -14.33
C SER A 202 3.35 -5.72 -14.76
N ARG A 203 2.91 -6.83 -14.13
CA ARG A 203 1.57 -7.38 -14.37
C ARG A 203 0.45 -6.44 -13.91
N CYS A 204 0.76 -5.52 -13.04
CA CYS A 204 -0.19 -4.59 -12.46
C CYS A 204 -0.34 -3.28 -13.24
N THR A 205 0.43 -3.08 -14.32
CA THR A 205 0.44 -1.81 -15.07
C THR A 205 -0.61 -1.74 -16.18
N ASP A 206 -1.32 -2.83 -16.44
CA ASP A 206 -2.39 -2.90 -17.45
C ASP A 206 -3.80 -2.67 -16.86
N LEU A 207 -3.89 -2.05 -15.66
CA LEU A 207 -5.13 -1.70 -14.98
C LEU A 207 -5.59 -0.28 -15.29
#